data_a7046fae5f6f645dd71a5beae395f8f2
#
_entry.id   a7046fae5f6f645dd71a5beae395f8f2
#
_cell.length_a   1.000
_cell.length_b   1.000
_cell.length_c   1.000
_cell.angle_alpha   90.00
_cell.angle_beta   90.00
_cell.angle_gamma   90.00
#
_symmetry.space_group_name_H-M   'P 1'
#
loop_
_entity.id
_entity.type
_entity.pdbx_description
1 polymer ?
#
loop_
_entity_poly.entity_id
_entity_poly.type
_entity_poly.pdbx_seq_one_letter_code
_entity_poly.pdbx_strand_id
1 'polypeptide(L)'
;MKKIFQFIGLFVLICFSFFYTEKAITVLNEQDPIMVEIENKKDYYYLKPIDATIKYNTIIPGIRGKEVNINKTYDNMKKIGFFNEKNIIYDDIKPSISLCDNYDKYIIRGNSIKNGIALLFIIKEDKYLDNLIKIAKDKDITVNLFITTDYLNNNISKLYKFTNTEIYNFAREGIYQKDLIILGNNIINRNAKNRSSYCLTKEMFTDTLNICSKNKMHTIYPSKIINSNFYSNIKSDITKGDIILLELTNNMLEELNTIIDFIKKKGINIIGLNELLNE
;
A
#
# COMPACT_ATOMS: atom_id res chain seq x y z
N MET A 1 46.82 -38.86 -9.47
CA MET A 1 47.12 -37.43 -9.81
C MET A 1 46.77 -37.06 -11.26
N LYS A 2 47.23 -37.73 -12.31
CA LYS A 2 46.86 -37.40 -13.72
C LYS A 2 45.38 -37.25 -14.01
N LYS A 3 44.51 -38.14 -13.51
CA LYS A 3 43.05 -38.09 -13.74
C LYS A 3 42.39 -36.86 -13.08
N ILE A 4 42.87 -36.41 -11.89
CA ILE A 4 42.37 -35.24 -11.19
C ILE A 4 42.67 -33.97 -11.98
N PHE A 5 43.88 -33.84 -12.52
CA PHE A 5 44.27 -32.71 -13.38
C PHE A 5 43.45 -32.66 -14.67
N GLN A 6 43.11 -33.82 -15.25
CA GLN A 6 42.23 -33.89 -16.43
C GLN A 6 40.81 -33.43 -16.13
N PHE A 7 40.26 -33.80 -14.95
CA PHE A 7 38.94 -33.32 -14.52
C PHE A 7 38.94 -31.80 -14.22
N ILE A 8 39.97 -31.28 -13.58
CA ILE A 8 40.10 -29.82 -13.33
C ILE A 8 40.21 -29.08 -14.66
N GLY A 9 41.02 -29.55 -15.59
CA GLY A 9 41.14 -28.94 -16.94
C GLY A 9 39.82 -28.95 -17.72
N LEU A 10 39.04 -30.04 -17.67
CA LEU A 10 37.74 -30.14 -18.29
C LEU A 10 36.73 -29.16 -17.63
N PHE A 11 36.73 -29.09 -16.31
CA PHE A 11 35.86 -28.18 -15.57
C PHE A 11 36.16 -26.70 -15.92
N VAL A 12 37.45 -26.33 -15.98
CA VAL A 12 37.88 -24.98 -16.39
C VAL A 12 37.42 -24.67 -17.80
N LEU A 13 37.57 -25.60 -18.74
CA LEU A 13 37.10 -25.43 -20.14
C LEU A 13 35.58 -25.23 -20.23
N ILE A 14 34.82 -25.99 -19.44
CA ILE A 14 33.36 -25.84 -19.36
C ILE A 14 33.00 -24.45 -18.82
N CYS A 15 33.64 -24.01 -17.73
CA CYS A 15 33.41 -22.68 -17.17
C CYS A 15 33.77 -21.57 -18.18
N PHE A 16 34.90 -21.67 -18.87
CA PHE A 16 35.27 -20.72 -19.92
C PHE A 16 34.27 -20.71 -21.07
N SER A 17 33.82 -21.89 -21.51
CA SER A 17 32.81 -22.01 -22.57
C SER A 17 31.51 -21.29 -22.18
N PHE A 18 31.03 -21.47 -20.97
CA PHE A 18 29.83 -20.76 -20.47
C PHE A 18 30.03 -19.23 -20.48
N PHE A 19 31.16 -18.75 -19.93
CA PHE A 19 31.48 -17.32 -19.90
C PHE A 19 31.56 -16.69 -21.29
N TYR A 20 32.19 -17.37 -22.25
CA TYR A 20 32.28 -16.86 -23.63
C TYR A 20 30.94 -16.90 -24.34
N THR A 21 30.11 -17.92 -24.08
CA THR A 21 28.78 -18.02 -24.68
C THR A 21 27.85 -16.92 -24.13
N GLU A 22 27.85 -16.68 -22.83
CA GLU A 22 27.07 -15.59 -22.24
C GLU A 22 27.49 -14.22 -22.80
N LYS A 23 28.81 -13.95 -22.89
CA LYS A 23 29.30 -12.70 -23.47
C LYS A 23 28.88 -12.53 -24.94
N ALA A 24 28.98 -13.60 -25.74
CA ALA A 24 28.58 -13.55 -27.14
C ALA A 24 27.07 -13.28 -27.29
N ILE A 25 26.24 -13.93 -26.49
CA ILE A 25 24.78 -13.69 -26.48
C ILE A 25 24.46 -12.25 -26.05
N THR A 26 25.15 -11.73 -25.05
CA THR A 26 24.96 -10.32 -24.59
C THR A 26 25.25 -9.34 -25.74
N VAL A 27 26.40 -9.49 -26.42
CA VAL A 27 26.78 -8.61 -27.55
C VAL A 27 25.78 -8.72 -28.72
N LEU A 28 25.31 -9.94 -29.01
CA LEU A 28 24.28 -10.15 -30.05
C LEU A 28 22.95 -9.49 -29.68
N ASN A 29 22.55 -9.59 -28.41
CA ASN A 29 21.32 -8.97 -27.93
C ASN A 29 21.43 -7.44 -27.93
N GLU A 30 22.59 -6.85 -27.59
CA GLU A 30 22.82 -5.41 -27.63
C GLU A 30 22.68 -4.81 -29.07
N GLN A 31 22.93 -5.62 -30.08
CA GLN A 31 22.79 -5.22 -31.51
C GLN A 31 21.39 -5.50 -32.07
N ASP A 32 20.53 -6.19 -31.31
CA ASP A 32 19.17 -6.47 -31.77
C ASP A 32 18.37 -5.16 -31.87
N PRO A 33 17.66 -4.89 -32.98
CA PRO A 33 16.88 -3.67 -33.15
C PRO A 33 15.87 -3.40 -32.05
N ILE A 34 15.29 -4.45 -31.44
CA ILE A 34 14.35 -4.32 -30.31
C ILE A 34 15.08 -3.80 -29.07
N MET A 35 16.28 -4.36 -28.78
CA MET A 35 17.09 -3.92 -27.63
C MET A 35 17.52 -2.46 -27.81
N VAL A 36 17.99 -2.09 -29.00
CA VAL A 36 18.38 -0.70 -29.32
C VAL A 36 17.19 0.25 -29.14
N GLU A 37 15.99 -0.16 -29.54
CA GLU A 37 14.79 0.66 -29.40
C GLU A 37 14.40 0.82 -27.92
N ILE A 38 14.48 -0.25 -27.10
CA ILE A 38 14.25 -0.21 -25.65
C ILE A 38 15.24 0.77 -25.00
N GLU A 39 16.54 0.64 -25.28
CA GLU A 39 17.58 1.51 -24.71
C GLU A 39 17.36 2.98 -25.06
N ASN A 40 16.98 3.28 -26.30
CA ASN A 40 16.71 4.65 -26.75
C ASN A 40 15.46 5.26 -26.11
N LYS A 41 14.49 4.43 -25.72
CA LYS A 41 13.20 4.88 -25.16
C LYS A 41 13.11 4.78 -23.65
N LYS A 42 14.00 4.07 -22.96
CA LYS A 42 13.91 3.81 -21.51
C LYS A 42 13.72 5.07 -20.68
N ASP A 43 14.43 6.16 -21.00
CA ASP A 43 14.36 7.41 -20.25
C ASP A 43 13.02 8.12 -20.41
N TYR A 44 12.31 7.91 -21.52
CA TYR A 44 10.96 8.43 -21.74
C TYR A 44 9.95 7.79 -20.78
N TYR A 45 10.17 6.52 -20.38
CA TYR A 45 9.30 5.78 -19.49
C TYR A 45 9.78 5.80 -18.02
N TYR A 46 10.87 6.53 -17.73
CA TYR A 46 11.36 6.71 -16.38
C TYR A 46 10.43 7.60 -15.57
N LEU A 47 9.96 7.09 -14.43
CA LEU A 47 9.20 7.87 -13.45
C LEU A 47 10.05 8.08 -12.20
N LYS A 48 10.44 9.32 -11.96
CA LYS A 48 11.24 9.68 -10.79
C LYS A 48 10.47 9.40 -9.50
N PRO A 49 11.06 8.74 -8.50
CA PRO A 49 10.44 8.60 -7.19
C PRO A 49 10.26 9.96 -6.51
N ILE A 50 9.21 10.08 -5.71
CA ILE A 50 8.92 11.26 -4.89
C ILE A 50 9.13 10.88 -3.44
N ASP A 51 10.02 11.58 -2.75
CA ASP A 51 10.31 11.32 -1.34
C ASP A 51 9.12 11.65 -0.44
N ALA A 52 9.00 10.91 0.66
CA ALA A 52 8.06 11.23 1.71
C ALA A 52 8.40 12.60 2.32
N THR A 53 7.36 13.36 2.67
CA THR A 53 7.53 14.66 3.31
C THR A 53 7.43 14.51 4.81
N ILE A 54 8.54 14.79 5.52
CA ILE A 54 8.59 14.78 6.98
C ILE A 54 8.52 16.22 7.50
N LYS A 55 7.62 16.45 8.45
CA LYS A 55 7.53 17.72 9.19
C LYS A 55 7.36 17.42 10.67
N TYR A 56 8.38 17.71 11.48
CA TYR A 56 8.42 17.36 12.91
C TYR A 56 8.20 15.84 13.12
N ASN A 57 7.14 15.47 13.84
CA ASN A 57 6.76 14.09 14.13
C ASN A 57 5.76 13.52 13.14
N THR A 58 5.51 14.19 12.01
CA THR A 58 4.52 13.77 11.01
C THR A 58 5.17 13.43 9.68
N ILE A 59 4.51 12.57 8.92
CA ILE A 59 4.96 12.12 7.61
C ILE A 59 3.77 12.03 6.65
N ILE A 60 4.01 12.43 5.40
CA ILE A 60 3.15 12.14 4.25
C ILE A 60 3.94 11.19 3.34
N PRO A 61 3.39 10.05 2.90
CA PRO A 61 4.09 9.08 2.08
C PRO A 61 4.65 9.66 0.79
N GLY A 62 5.75 9.10 0.33
CA GLY A 62 6.28 9.32 -1.00
C GLY A 62 5.51 8.57 -2.09
N ILE A 63 6.09 8.51 -3.28
CA ILE A 63 5.61 7.72 -4.41
C ILE A 63 6.81 6.99 -5.00
N ARG A 64 6.70 5.70 -5.22
CA ARG A 64 7.71 4.94 -5.96
C ARG A 64 7.87 5.45 -7.37
N GLY A 65 9.11 5.54 -7.80
CA GLY A 65 9.43 5.69 -9.20
C GLY A 65 9.35 4.36 -9.93
N LYS A 66 9.53 4.42 -11.24
CA LYS A 66 9.63 3.24 -12.09
C LYS A 66 10.74 3.44 -13.11
N GLU A 67 11.49 2.39 -13.37
CA GLU A 67 12.44 2.32 -14.46
C GLU A 67 12.18 1.09 -15.34
N VAL A 68 12.55 1.17 -16.60
CA VAL A 68 12.38 0.06 -17.52
C VAL A 68 13.38 -1.04 -17.16
N ASN A 69 12.88 -2.24 -16.85
CA ASN A 69 13.72 -3.42 -16.76
C ASN A 69 14.06 -3.88 -18.18
N ILE A 70 15.22 -3.45 -18.67
CA ILE A 70 15.64 -3.65 -20.06
C ILE A 70 15.62 -5.12 -20.45
N ASN A 71 16.24 -5.98 -19.65
CA ASN A 71 16.36 -7.40 -19.96
C ASN A 71 14.99 -8.11 -19.99
N LYS A 72 14.16 -7.93 -18.97
CA LYS A 72 12.81 -8.54 -18.94
C LYS A 72 11.91 -7.99 -20.05
N THR A 73 12.03 -6.70 -20.35
CA THR A 73 11.30 -6.07 -21.45
C THR A 73 11.74 -6.66 -22.80
N TYR A 74 13.04 -6.81 -23.02
CA TYR A 74 13.59 -7.42 -24.22
C TYR A 74 13.11 -8.87 -24.38
N ASP A 75 13.26 -9.70 -23.35
CA ASP A 75 12.81 -11.10 -23.37
C ASP A 75 11.32 -11.23 -23.69
N ASN A 76 10.52 -10.29 -23.22
CA ASN A 76 9.09 -10.26 -23.48
C ASN A 76 8.78 -9.80 -24.92
N MET A 77 9.45 -8.78 -25.40
CA MET A 77 9.28 -8.24 -26.76
C MET A 77 9.87 -9.15 -27.85
N LYS A 78 10.97 -9.85 -27.57
CA LYS A 78 11.59 -10.80 -28.49
C LYS A 78 10.63 -11.94 -28.89
N LYS A 79 9.72 -12.34 -28.01
CA LYS A 79 8.70 -13.36 -28.28
C LYS A 79 7.69 -12.93 -29.34
N ILE A 80 7.45 -11.61 -29.46
CA ILE A 80 6.50 -11.04 -30.41
C ILE A 80 7.18 -10.43 -31.62
N GLY A 81 8.50 -10.26 -31.58
CA GLY A 81 9.33 -9.82 -32.72
C GLY A 81 9.37 -8.33 -33.01
N PHE A 82 8.76 -7.48 -32.16
CA PHE A 82 8.75 -6.01 -32.31
C PHE A 82 8.57 -5.28 -31.00
N PHE A 83 8.96 -4.00 -30.95
CA PHE A 83 8.74 -3.12 -29.80
C PHE A 83 7.25 -2.84 -29.59
N ASN A 84 6.77 -2.99 -28.35
CA ASN A 84 5.40 -2.67 -27.97
C ASN A 84 5.36 -2.09 -26.54
N GLU A 85 4.92 -0.85 -26.41
CA GLU A 85 4.86 -0.13 -25.13
C GLU A 85 4.07 -0.88 -24.04
N LYS A 86 3.02 -1.63 -24.41
CA LYS A 86 2.22 -2.42 -23.48
C LYS A 86 2.98 -3.59 -22.85
N ASN A 87 4.12 -3.97 -23.45
CA ASN A 87 4.94 -5.08 -23.01
C ASN A 87 6.19 -4.63 -22.25
N ILE A 88 6.30 -3.34 -21.93
CA ILE A 88 7.36 -2.82 -21.09
C ILE A 88 7.17 -3.36 -19.65
N ILE A 89 8.23 -3.92 -19.10
CA ILE A 89 8.30 -4.37 -17.72
C ILE A 89 9.09 -3.34 -16.92
N TYR A 90 8.54 -2.95 -15.78
CA TYR A 90 9.14 -1.95 -14.91
C TYR A 90 9.67 -2.58 -13.64
N ASP A 91 10.77 -2.06 -13.15
CA ASP A 91 11.22 -2.23 -11.77
C ASP A 91 10.83 -0.97 -10.96
N ASP A 92 10.43 -1.18 -9.69
CA ASP A 92 10.08 -0.08 -8.80
C ASP A 92 11.34 0.54 -8.20
N ILE A 93 11.38 1.87 -8.18
CA ILE A 93 12.44 2.66 -7.53
C ILE A 93 11.89 3.19 -6.21
N LYS A 94 12.50 2.78 -5.09
CA LYS A 94 12.11 3.25 -3.75
C LYS A 94 12.48 4.73 -3.58
N PRO A 95 11.61 5.56 -2.96
CA PRO A 95 11.97 6.91 -2.52
C PRO A 95 13.15 6.88 -1.55
N SER A 96 13.98 7.93 -1.56
CA SER A 96 15.11 8.06 -0.62
C SER A 96 14.64 8.25 0.82
N ILE A 97 13.50 8.94 1.00
CA ILE A 97 12.77 9.03 2.27
C ILE A 97 11.45 8.28 2.10
N SER A 98 11.25 7.23 2.87
CA SER A 98 10.13 6.29 2.72
C SER A 98 9.46 5.99 4.05
N LEU A 99 8.17 5.62 4.02
CA LEU A 99 7.46 5.14 5.21
C LEU A 99 8.15 3.96 5.86
N CYS A 100 8.70 3.01 5.07
CA CYS A 100 9.35 1.80 5.59
C CYS A 100 10.51 2.07 6.55
N ASP A 101 11.08 3.27 6.51
CA ASP A 101 12.23 3.66 7.35
C ASP A 101 11.81 4.62 8.48
N ASN A 102 10.53 5.03 8.54
CA ASN A 102 10.02 6.09 9.41
C ASN A 102 8.78 5.66 10.21
N TYR A 103 8.89 4.56 10.96
CA TYR A 103 7.81 4.08 11.84
C TYR A 103 7.56 4.98 13.05
N ASP A 104 8.51 5.86 13.39
CA ASP A 104 8.49 6.80 14.50
C ASP A 104 7.79 8.13 14.17
N LYS A 105 7.03 8.17 13.07
CA LYS A 105 6.27 9.35 12.62
C LYS A 105 4.78 9.04 12.49
N TYR A 106 3.95 10.04 12.78
CA TYR A 106 2.51 9.96 12.51
C TYR A 106 2.23 10.19 11.03
N ILE A 107 1.54 9.25 10.41
CA ILE A 107 0.97 9.48 9.08
C ILE A 107 -0.26 10.36 9.25
N ILE A 108 -0.23 11.55 8.64
CA ILE A 108 -1.34 12.52 8.73
C ILE A 108 -2.19 12.58 7.48
N ARG A 109 -1.66 12.14 6.34
CA ARG A 109 -2.34 12.14 5.04
C ARG A 109 -1.65 11.15 4.11
N GLY A 110 -2.36 10.72 3.05
CA GLY A 110 -1.75 10.12 1.87
C GLY A 110 -1.19 11.18 0.92
N ASN A 111 -0.43 10.72 -0.07
CA ASN A 111 0.07 11.60 -1.13
C ASN A 111 -1.08 12.01 -2.06
N SER A 112 -1.26 13.30 -2.31
CA SER A 112 -2.35 13.85 -3.13
C SER A 112 -2.32 13.42 -4.60
N ILE A 113 -1.17 12.98 -5.10
CA ILE A 113 -1.01 12.44 -6.46
C ILE A 113 -1.86 11.19 -6.66
N LYS A 114 -2.11 10.40 -5.61
CA LYS A 114 -2.93 9.19 -5.69
C LYS A 114 -4.42 9.41 -5.97
N ASN A 115 -4.84 10.67 -6.00
CA ASN A 115 -6.22 11.07 -6.31
C ASN A 115 -7.29 10.36 -5.47
N GLY A 116 -6.99 10.03 -4.21
CA GLY A 116 -7.88 9.31 -3.32
C GLY A 116 -7.92 9.89 -1.92
N ILE A 117 -8.90 9.44 -1.16
CA ILE A 117 -9.03 9.63 0.29
C ILE A 117 -9.36 8.31 0.95
N ALA A 118 -9.11 8.18 2.25
CA ALA A 118 -9.52 7.03 3.05
C ALA A 118 -10.57 7.42 4.09
N LEU A 119 -11.68 6.68 4.12
CA LEU A 119 -12.70 6.77 5.17
C LEU A 119 -12.43 5.69 6.22
N LEU A 120 -12.29 6.09 7.48
CA LEU A 120 -12.00 5.23 8.62
C LEU A 120 -13.19 5.17 9.56
N PHE A 121 -13.45 3.98 10.09
CA PHE A 121 -14.49 3.71 11.08
C PHE A 121 -13.94 2.85 12.21
N ILE A 122 -14.30 3.19 13.46
CA ILE A 122 -13.97 2.38 14.64
C ILE A 122 -15.12 1.44 14.92
N ILE A 123 -14.83 0.14 15.05
CA ILE A 123 -15.82 -0.92 15.29
C ILE A 123 -15.56 -1.55 16.64
N LYS A 124 -16.57 -1.49 17.50
CA LYS A 124 -16.58 -2.11 18.84
C LYS A 124 -17.71 -3.12 18.98
N GLU A 125 -18.75 -3.00 18.18
CA GLU A 125 -19.96 -3.81 18.19
C GLU A 125 -20.56 -3.96 16.77
N ASP A 126 -21.53 -4.86 16.60
CA ASP A 126 -22.19 -5.11 15.30
C ASP A 126 -23.12 -3.98 14.83
N LYS A 127 -23.53 -3.11 15.76
CA LYS A 127 -24.46 -2.04 15.45
C LYS A 127 -23.98 -1.21 14.27
N TYR A 128 -24.80 -1.11 13.25
CA TYR A 128 -24.55 -0.36 12.01
C TYR A 128 -23.47 -0.96 11.06
N LEU A 129 -22.70 -1.97 11.46
CA LEU A 129 -21.60 -2.52 10.66
C LEU A 129 -22.09 -3.13 9.35
N ASP A 130 -23.15 -3.94 9.39
CA ASP A 130 -23.69 -4.58 8.19
C ASP A 130 -24.22 -3.55 7.18
N ASN A 131 -24.85 -2.47 7.67
CA ASN A 131 -25.32 -1.37 6.82
C ASN A 131 -24.14 -0.62 6.18
N LEU A 132 -23.09 -0.35 6.93
CA LEU A 132 -21.86 0.27 6.41
C LEU A 132 -21.24 -0.57 5.28
N ILE A 133 -21.08 -1.88 5.51
CA ILE A 133 -20.51 -2.81 4.53
C ILE A 133 -21.38 -2.89 3.27
N LYS A 134 -22.70 -2.93 3.45
CA LYS A 134 -23.64 -2.91 2.33
C LYS A 134 -23.48 -1.64 1.49
N ILE A 135 -23.46 -0.46 2.12
CA ILE A 135 -23.26 0.81 1.40
C ILE A 135 -21.91 0.82 0.68
N ALA A 136 -20.84 0.37 1.33
CA ALA A 136 -19.50 0.30 0.70
C ALA A 136 -19.51 -0.57 -0.56
N LYS A 137 -20.17 -1.73 -0.50
CA LYS A 137 -20.35 -2.63 -1.64
C LYS A 137 -21.20 -2.01 -2.75
N ASP A 138 -22.37 -1.46 -2.40
CA ASP A 138 -23.33 -0.90 -3.36
C ASP A 138 -22.74 0.33 -4.10
N LYS A 139 -21.89 1.09 -3.43
CA LYS A 139 -21.22 2.27 -3.98
C LYS A 139 -19.84 1.96 -4.58
N ASP A 140 -19.40 0.71 -4.55
CA ASP A 140 -18.07 0.29 -5.01
C ASP A 140 -16.96 1.20 -4.48
N ILE A 141 -16.85 1.26 -3.15
CA ILE A 141 -15.79 1.96 -2.42
C ILE A 141 -15.14 1.02 -1.40
N THR A 142 -13.92 1.31 -0.99
CA THR A 142 -13.26 0.61 0.11
C THR A 142 -13.30 1.46 1.38
N VAL A 143 -13.83 0.90 2.47
CA VAL A 143 -13.82 1.52 3.80
C VAL A 143 -12.80 0.82 4.70
N ASN A 144 -12.26 1.56 5.67
CA ASN A 144 -11.20 1.09 6.55
C ASN A 144 -11.75 0.93 7.98
N LEU A 145 -11.74 -0.30 8.47
CA LEU A 145 -12.33 -0.67 9.76
C LEU A 145 -11.21 -0.88 10.79
N PHE A 146 -11.15 -0.03 11.79
CA PHE A 146 -10.31 -0.20 12.98
C PHE A 146 -11.13 -0.90 14.07
N ILE A 147 -10.86 -2.17 14.28
CA ILE A 147 -11.70 -3.07 15.07
C ILE A 147 -10.99 -3.39 16.40
N THR A 148 -11.72 -3.29 17.54
CA THR A 148 -11.15 -3.65 18.84
C THR A 148 -10.75 -5.12 18.90
N THR A 149 -9.69 -5.45 19.64
CA THR A 149 -9.19 -6.84 19.76
C THR A 149 -10.25 -7.76 20.36
N ASP A 150 -11.05 -7.26 21.31
CA ASP A 150 -12.12 -8.05 21.93
C ASP A 150 -13.21 -8.41 20.90
N TYR A 151 -13.62 -7.45 20.06
CA TYR A 151 -14.56 -7.73 18.98
C TYR A 151 -13.98 -8.71 17.96
N LEU A 152 -12.73 -8.54 17.54
CA LEU A 152 -12.04 -9.44 16.62
C LEU A 152 -12.04 -10.88 17.15
N ASN A 153 -11.68 -11.06 18.42
CA ASN A 153 -11.59 -12.38 19.05
C ASN A 153 -12.95 -13.09 19.14
N ASN A 154 -14.02 -12.34 19.40
CA ASN A 154 -15.37 -12.88 19.52
C ASN A 154 -16.09 -13.10 18.20
N ASN A 155 -15.60 -12.53 17.08
CA ASN A 155 -16.27 -12.52 15.79
C ASN A 155 -15.39 -12.99 14.62
N ILE A 156 -14.40 -13.84 14.87
CA ILE A 156 -13.44 -14.33 13.86
C ILE A 156 -14.16 -14.85 12.61
N SER A 157 -15.22 -15.62 12.79
CA SER A 157 -15.99 -16.23 11.69
C SER A 157 -16.75 -15.23 10.82
N LYS A 158 -16.86 -13.96 11.22
CA LYS A 158 -17.52 -12.90 10.43
C LYS A 158 -16.54 -12.20 9.48
N LEU A 159 -15.23 -12.17 9.81
CA LEU A 159 -14.24 -11.34 9.12
C LEU A 159 -14.12 -11.68 7.61
N TYR A 160 -14.23 -12.94 7.23
CA TYR A 160 -14.15 -13.33 5.82
C TYR A 160 -15.33 -12.84 4.97
N LYS A 161 -16.45 -12.45 5.60
CA LYS A 161 -17.64 -11.91 4.91
C LYS A 161 -17.50 -10.42 4.58
N PHE A 162 -16.55 -9.72 5.21
CA PHE A 162 -16.38 -8.29 4.99
C PHE A 162 -15.74 -8.07 3.61
N THR A 163 -16.55 -7.52 2.70
CA THR A 163 -16.13 -7.17 1.34
C THR A 163 -16.03 -5.66 1.22
N ASN A 164 -15.18 -5.20 0.30
CA ASN A 164 -14.93 -3.76 0.12
C ASN A 164 -14.44 -3.07 1.41
N THR A 165 -13.66 -3.81 2.20
CA THR A 165 -13.13 -3.31 3.47
C THR A 165 -11.68 -3.68 3.64
N GLU A 166 -10.91 -2.83 4.33
CA GLU A 166 -9.64 -3.15 4.94
C GLU A 166 -9.80 -3.15 6.46
N ILE A 167 -9.24 -4.15 7.13
CA ILE A 167 -9.42 -4.39 8.57
C ILE A 167 -8.11 -4.15 9.29
N TYR A 168 -8.14 -3.37 10.36
CA TYR A 168 -6.99 -3.04 11.20
C TYR A 168 -7.32 -3.23 12.67
N ASN A 169 -6.30 -3.55 13.45
CA ASN A 169 -6.43 -3.74 14.89
C ASN A 169 -6.48 -2.38 15.61
N PHE A 170 -7.53 -2.14 16.39
CA PHE A 170 -7.69 -0.97 17.25
C PHE A 170 -7.32 -1.24 18.71
N ALA A 171 -6.77 -2.40 19.01
CA ALA A 171 -6.40 -2.86 20.35
C ALA A 171 -7.57 -2.71 21.36
N ARG A 172 -7.34 -2.18 22.55
CA ARG A 172 -8.40 -1.84 23.50
C ARG A 172 -8.72 -0.36 23.37
N GLU A 173 -9.62 -0.04 22.41
CA GLU A 173 -10.08 1.33 22.13
C GLU A 173 -8.95 2.35 21.86
N GLY A 174 -7.93 1.94 21.13
CA GLY A 174 -6.77 2.78 20.82
C GLY A 174 -5.65 2.74 21.86
N ILE A 175 -5.83 1.99 22.95
CA ILE A 175 -4.76 1.70 23.93
C ILE A 175 -4.03 0.46 23.46
N TYR A 176 -2.86 0.66 22.85
CA TYR A 176 -2.05 -0.41 22.29
C TYR A 176 -1.11 -1.00 23.35
N GLN A 177 -1.11 -2.33 23.47
CA GLN A 177 -0.19 -3.13 24.26
C GLN A 177 0.33 -4.25 23.35
N LYS A 178 1.54 -4.76 23.64
CA LYS A 178 2.21 -5.72 22.73
C LYS A 178 1.38 -6.99 22.52
N ASP A 179 0.79 -7.53 23.55
CA ASP A 179 -0.06 -8.74 23.52
C ASP A 179 -1.34 -8.51 22.70
N LEU A 180 -2.00 -7.36 22.86
CA LEU A 180 -3.18 -6.98 22.08
C LEU A 180 -2.83 -6.76 20.60
N ILE A 181 -1.66 -6.17 20.32
CA ILE A 181 -1.17 -6.02 18.94
C ILE A 181 -0.97 -7.40 18.32
N ILE A 182 -0.25 -8.30 19.00
CA ILE A 182 0.04 -9.64 18.49
C ILE A 182 -1.25 -10.43 18.27
N LEU A 183 -2.15 -10.44 19.27
CA LEU A 183 -3.42 -11.18 19.17
C LEU A 183 -4.28 -10.66 18.02
N GLY A 184 -4.60 -9.37 18.00
CA GLY A 184 -5.46 -8.78 16.99
C GLY A 184 -4.88 -8.89 15.58
N ASN A 185 -3.57 -8.63 15.42
CA ASN A 185 -2.91 -8.75 14.11
C ASN A 185 -2.88 -10.21 13.62
N ASN A 186 -2.67 -11.19 14.49
CA ASN A 186 -2.74 -12.61 14.13
C ASN A 186 -4.14 -13.01 13.64
N ILE A 187 -5.19 -12.52 14.31
CA ILE A 187 -6.57 -12.77 13.88
C ILE A 187 -6.80 -12.18 12.49
N ILE A 188 -6.46 -10.91 12.28
CA ILE A 188 -6.65 -10.21 11.00
C ILE A 188 -5.84 -10.89 9.89
N ASN A 189 -4.56 -11.13 10.10
CA ASN A 189 -3.65 -11.67 9.08
C ASN A 189 -4.03 -13.08 8.61
N ARG A 190 -4.80 -13.83 9.42
CA ARG A 190 -5.29 -15.18 9.07
C ARG A 190 -6.67 -15.18 8.44
N ASN A 191 -7.50 -14.17 8.70
CA ASN A 191 -8.93 -14.20 8.38
C ASN A 191 -9.41 -13.04 7.50
N ALA A 192 -8.61 -11.99 7.34
CA ALA A 192 -8.91 -10.87 6.46
C ALA A 192 -8.06 -10.89 5.18
N LYS A 193 -8.46 -10.12 4.18
CA LYS A 193 -7.74 -10.02 2.90
C LYS A 193 -6.48 -9.16 2.99
N ASN A 194 -6.42 -8.23 3.92
CA ASN A 194 -5.28 -7.34 4.14
C ASN A 194 -4.50 -7.74 5.39
N ARG A 195 -3.26 -7.26 5.49
CA ARG A 195 -2.46 -7.36 6.71
C ARG A 195 -2.67 -6.13 7.59
N SER A 196 -2.73 -6.34 8.91
CA SER A 196 -2.80 -5.25 9.87
C SER A 196 -1.43 -4.59 10.02
N SER A 197 -1.26 -3.41 9.43
CA SER A 197 0.02 -2.67 9.39
C SER A 197 -0.05 -1.30 10.05
N TYR A 198 -1.24 -0.90 10.50
CA TYR A 198 -1.48 0.45 11.01
C TYR A 198 -2.10 0.42 12.40
N CYS A 199 -1.62 1.34 13.24
CA CYS A 199 -2.29 1.79 14.47
C CYS A 199 -3.07 3.07 14.15
N LEU A 200 -4.13 3.33 14.90
CA LEU A 200 -4.91 4.56 14.80
C LEU A 200 -4.88 5.30 16.14
N THR A 201 -4.64 6.58 16.13
CA THR A 201 -4.77 7.45 17.30
C THR A 201 -5.60 8.69 16.96
N LYS A 202 -6.37 9.18 17.94
CA LYS A 202 -7.14 10.43 17.81
C LYS A 202 -6.35 11.64 18.31
N GLU A 203 -5.27 11.40 19.02
CA GLU A 203 -4.37 12.41 19.58
C GLU A 203 -2.93 11.94 19.41
N MET A 204 -1.96 12.87 19.36
CA MET A 204 -0.55 12.54 19.17
C MET A 204 0.11 12.05 20.46
N PHE A 205 -0.28 10.88 20.94
CA PHE A 205 0.30 10.24 22.12
C PHE A 205 1.61 9.54 21.79
N THR A 206 2.71 10.00 22.38
CA THR A 206 4.05 9.44 22.17
C THR A 206 4.10 7.94 22.53
N ASP A 207 3.38 7.49 23.55
CA ASP A 207 3.36 6.09 23.96
C ASP A 207 2.74 5.18 22.88
N THR A 208 1.65 5.62 22.25
CA THR A 208 1.03 4.91 21.12
C THR A 208 2.01 4.83 19.95
N LEU A 209 2.66 5.94 19.59
CA LEU A 209 3.64 5.97 18.53
C LEU A 209 4.80 5.01 18.79
N ASN A 210 5.37 5.06 20.00
CA ASN A 210 6.50 4.23 20.39
C ASN A 210 6.18 2.74 20.37
N ILE A 211 5.01 2.33 20.89
CA ILE A 211 4.65 0.90 20.94
C ILE A 211 4.35 0.38 19.53
N CYS A 212 3.67 1.15 18.69
CA CYS A 212 3.39 0.76 17.31
C CYS A 212 4.67 0.68 16.49
N SER A 213 5.55 1.68 16.57
CA SER A 213 6.86 1.69 15.90
C SER A 213 7.74 0.49 16.28
N LYS A 214 7.83 0.15 17.58
CA LYS A 214 8.57 -1.04 18.05
C LYS A 214 8.03 -2.35 17.48
N ASN A 215 6.75 -2.39 17.10
CA ASN A 215 6.11 -3.54 16.46
C ASN A 215 6.06 -3.42 14.92
N LYS A 216 6.83 -2.50 14.33
CA LYS A 216 6.89 -2.23 12.88
C LYS A 216 5.50 -1.93 12.28
N MET A 217 4.69 -1.20 13.02
CA MET A 217 3.41 -0.67 12.59
C MET A 217 3.50 0.85 12.48
N HIS A 218 2.91 1.40 11.43
CA HIS A 218 2.78 2.84 11.29
C HIS A 218 1.60 3.35 12.11
N THR A 219 1.73 4.56 12.65
CA THR A 219 0.66 5.20 13.42
C THR A 219 -0.03 6.27 12.58
N ILE A 220 -1.34 6.10 12.36
CA ILE A 220 -2.18 7.06 11.66
C ILE A 220 -2.76 8.04 12.67
N TYR A 221 -2.59 9.32 12.39
CA TYR A 221 -3.32 10.42 12.99
C TYR A 221 -4.19 11.05 11.88
N PRO A 222 -5.52 10.84 11.89
CA PRO A 222 -6.39 11.29 10.80
C PRO A 222 -6.28 12.79 10.55
N SER A 223 -6.30 13.20 9.27
CA SER A 223 -6.33 14.61 8.90
C SER A 223 -7.62 15.30 9.36
N LYS A 224 -8.70 14.52 9.49
CA LYS A 224 -10.00 14.99 9.97
C LYS A 224 -10.66 13.92 10.85
N ILE A 225 -11.26 14.38 11.97
CA ILE A 225 -12.09 13.55 12.84
C ILE A 225 -13.46 14.24 12.90
N ILE A 226 -14.51 13.54 12.42
CA ILE A 226 -15.83 14.13 12.26
C ILE A 226 -16.84 13.28 13.04
N ASN A 227 -17.48 13.88 14.06
CA ASN A 227 -18.41 13.20 14.95
C ASN A 227 -19.86 13.67 14.76
N SER A 228 -20.09 14.73 13.97
CA SER A 228 -21.41 15.30 13.67
C SER A 228 -21.36 16.15 12.41
N ASN A 229 -22.54 16.53 11.85
CA ASN A 229 -22.65 17.38 10.66
C ASN A 229 -21.75 16.88 9.51
N PHE A 230 -21.78 15.57 9.26
CA PHE A 230 -20.82 14.85 8.45
C PHE A 230 -20.71 15.43 7.03
N TYR A 231 -21.82 15.57 6.33
CA TYR A 231 -21.83 16.11 4.97
C TYR A 231 -21.29 17.54 4.91
N SER A 232 -21.74 18.41 5.84
CA SER A 232 -21.31 19.80 5.88
C SER A 232 -19.80 19.94 6.11
N ASN A 233 -19.25 19.18 7.05
CA ASN A 233 -17.81 19.17 7.36
C ASN A 233 -16.97 18.64 6.18
N ILE A 234 -17.43 17.58 5.52
CA ILE A 234 -16.74 17.05 4.33
C ILE A 234 -16.85 18.01 3.15
N LYS A 235 -18.02 18.63 2.96
CA LYS A 235 -18.25 19.56 1.86
C LYS A 235 -17.37 20.81 1.96
N SER A 236 -17.15 21.32 3.16
CA SER A 236 -16.40 22.58 3.38
C SER A 236 -14.91 22.42 3.07
N ASP A 237 -14.31 21.28 3.41
CA ASP A 237 -12.86 21.11 3.34
C ASP A 237 -12.46 19.65 3.11
N ILE A 238 -12.60 19.17 1.86
CA ILE A 238 -12.10 17.87 1.45
C ILE A 238 -11.04 18.03 0.37
N THR A 239 -9.90 17.36 0.56
CA THR A 239 -8.78 17.39 -0.38
C THR A 239 -8.22 15.98 -0.61
N LYS A 240 -7.59 15.78 -1.78
CA LYS A 240 -6.91 14.52 -2.11
C LYS A 240 -5.85 14.19 -1.06
N GLY A 241 -5.76 12.94 -0.69
CA GLY A 241 -4.86 12.46 0.36
C GLY A 241 -5.47 12.48 1.77
N ASP A 242 -6.65 13.05 1.99
CA ASP A 242 -7.25 13.08 3.33
C ASP A 242 -7.50 11.68 3.88
N ILE A 243 -7.22 11.52 5.17
CA ILE A 243 -7.58 10.37 5.99
C ILE A 243 -8.63 10.86 6.98
N ILE A 244 -9.87 10.40 6.83
CA ILE A 244 -11.02 10.94 7.55
C ILE A 244 -11.59 9.87 8.47
N LEU A 245 -11.54 10.09 9.78
CA LEU A 245 -12.21 9.26 10.75
C LEU A 245 -13.64 9.77 10.97
N LEU A 246 -14.62 8.92 10.67
CA LEU A 246 -16.03 9.20 10.85
C LEU A 246 -16.58 8.38 12.03
N GLU A 247 -17.35 9.01 12.89
CA GLU A 247 -18.07 8.29 13.93
C GLU A 247 -19.24 7.51 13.32
N LEU A 248 -19.28 6.20 13.59
CA LEU A 248 -20.31 5.30 13.06
C LEU A 248 -21.61 5.44 13.85
N THR A 249 -22.52 6.26 13.36
CA THR A 249 -23.85 6.54 13.93
C THR A 249 -24.95 6.34 12.90
N ASN A 250 -26.22 6.32 13.33
CA ASN A 250 -27.33 6.26 12.39
C ASN A 250 -27.34 7.47 11.45
N ASN A 251 -27.16 8.67 11.98
CA ASN A 251 -27.11 9.90 11.17
C ASN A 251 -25.98 9.87 10.12
N MET A 252 -24.81 9.33 10.49
CA MET A 252 -23.71 9.17 9.55
C MET A 252 -24.09 8.24 8.41
N LEU A 253 -24.74 7.10 8.69
CA LEU A 253 -25.18 6.15 7.66
C LEU A 253 -26.25 6.77 6.72
N GLU A 254 -27.15 7.57 7.24
CA GLU A 254 -28.15 8.29 6.44
C GLU A 254 -27.50 9.29 5.47
N GLU A 255 -26.44 9.99 5.93
CA GLU A 255 -25.70 10.96 5.11
C GLU A 255 -24.66 10.31 4.19
N LEU A 256 -24.21 9.06 4.47
CA LEU A 256 -23.04 8.44 3.83
C LEU A 256 -23.16 8.35 2.31
N ASN A 257 -24.34 7.98 1.79
CA ASN A 257 -24.58 7.92 0.34
C ASN A 257 -24.34 9.29 -0.32
N THR A 258 -24.88 10.36 0.29
CA THR A 258 -24.73 11.74 -0.21
C THR A 258 -23.25 12.18 -0.13
N ILE A 259 -22.56 11.81 0.93
CA ILE A 259 -21.13 12.08 1.12
C ILE A 259 -20.31 11.41 0.01
N ILE A 260 -20.54 10.12 -0.23
CA ILE A 260 -19.83 9.35 -1.26
C ILE A 260 -20.06 9.97 -2.65
N ASP A 261 -21.31 10.27 -2.99
CA ASP A 261 -21.66 10.85 -4.29
C ASP A 261 -21.03 12.24 -4.48
N PHE A 262 -20.98 13.05 -3.42
CA PHE A 262 -20.30 14.35 -3.44
C PHE A 262 -18.78 14.21 -3.67
N ILE A 263 -18.12 13.28 -2.97
CA ILE A 263 -16.68 13.03 -3.11
C ILE A 263 -16.36 12.56 -4.54
N LYS A 264 -17.14 11.59 -5.05
CA LYS A 264 -16.98 11.09 -6.42
C LYS A 264 -17.23 12.18 -7.46
N LYS A 265 -18.22 13.06 -7.25
CA LYS A 265 -18.48 14.20 -8.13
C LYS A 265 -17.32 15.22 -8.16
N LYS A 266 -16.55 15.32 -7.11
CA LYS A 266 -15.28 16.11 -7.10
C LYS A 266 -14.12 15.41 -7.84
N GLY A 267 -14.32 14.23 -8.39
CA GLY A 267 -13.29 13.44 -9.05
C GLY A 267 -12.27 12.83 -8.08
N ILE A 268 -12.65 12.65 -6.79
CA ILE A 268 -11.81 12.04 -5.76
C ILE A 268 -12.29 10.61 -5.51
N ASN A 269 -11.37 9.65 -5.50
CA ASN A 269 -11.67 8.25 -5.20
C ASN A 269 -11.73 8.00 -3.69
N ILE A 270 -12.59 7.08 -3.24
CA ILE A 270 -12.59 6.58 -1.87
C ILE A 270 -11.95 5.19 -1.91
N ILE A 271 -10.76 5.08 -1.34
CA ILE A 271 -9.87 3.92 -1.46
C ILE A 271 -9.43 3.40 -0.10
N GLY A 272 -8.83 2.20 -0.09
CA GLY A 272 -8.24 1.62 1.11
C GLY A 272 -6.99 2.36 1.56
N LEU A 273 -6.65 2.24 2.85
CA LEU A 273 -5.42 2.81 3.41
C LEU A 273 -4.18 2.21 2.76
N ASN A 274 -4.20 0.91 2.46
CA ASN A 274 -3.06 0.27 1.79
C ASN A 274 -2.80 0.90 0.42
N GLU A 275 -3.84 1.19 -0.35
CA GLU A 275 -3.69 1.86 -1.64
C GLU A 275 -3.26 3.32 -1.45
N LEU A 276 -3.88 4.04 -0.52
CA LEU A 276 -3.59 5.46 -0.27
C LEU A 276 -2.16 5.68 0.24
N LEU A 277 -1.65 4.78 1.08
CA LEU A 277 -0.37 4.92 1.78
C LEU A 277 0.77 4.10 1.17
N ASN A 278 0.49 3.23 0.20
CA ASN A 278 1.53 2.50 -0.53
C ASN A 278 2.40 3.49 -1.30
N GLU A 279 3.69 3.38 -1.09
CA GLU A 279 4.69 4.16 -1.85
C GLU A 279 4.99 3.52 -3.18
#